data_d7032b687d0a05ead099f50baa8ef8cf
#
_entry.id   d7032b687d0a05ead099f50baa8ef8cf
#
_cell.length_a   1.000
_cell.length_b   1.000
_cell.length_c   1.000
_cell.angle_alpha   90.00
_cell.angle_beta   90.00
_cell.angle_gamma   90.00
#
_symmetry.space_group_name_H-M   'P 1'
#
loop_
_entity.id
_entity.type
_entity.pdbx_description
1 polymer ?
#
loop_
_entity_poly.entity_id
_entity_poly.type
_entity_poly.pdbx_seq_one_letter_code
_entity_poly.pdbx_strand_id
1 'polypeptide(L)'
;MSKSSRSNKVINRPKIQQEVEKLYETNGWHTDPTLLLLAMTEELGELAARWLAENPGYKKSIKDTGPIPEEVGDLLNLVLAFCNTQNLNFEECVRNTIKKRSKQG
;
A
#
# COMPACT_ATOMS: atom_id res chain seq x y z
N MET A 1 -0.37 8.04 -25.15
CA MET A 1 -0.13 7.59 -24.03
C MET A 1 0.65 6.34 -23.86
N SER A 2 1.57 6.39 -23.09
CA SER A 2 2.49 5.29 -23.00
C SER A 2 2.02 4.13 -22.16
N LYS A 3 0.77 4.16 -21.77
CA LYS A 3 0.30 3.08 -20.95
C LYS A 3 0.28 1.75 -21.62
N SER A 4 -0.02 1.72 -22.92
CA SER A 4 -0.08 0.44 -23.59
C SER A 4 1.29 -0.23 -23.61
N SER A 5 2.35 0.54 -23.80
CA SER A 5 3.66 -0.10 -23.80
C SER A 5 4.03 -0.59 -22.42
N ARG A 6 3.61 0.15 -21.39
CA ARG A 6 3.87 -0.29 -20.04
C ARG A 6 3.11 -1.56 -19.69
N SER A 7 1.85 -1.64 -20.12
CA SER A 7 1.05 -2.81 -19.80
C SER A 7 1.50 -4.05 -20.55
N ASN A 8 2.29 -3.88 -21.62
CA ASN A 8 2.81 -5.03 -22.35
C ASN A 8 4.09 -5.58 -21.78
N LYS A 9 4.65 -4.91 -20.80
CA LYS A 9 5.85 -5.40 -20.19
C LYS A 9 5.54 -6.40 -19.10
N VAL A 10 6.29 -7.50 -19.11
CA VAL A 10 6.22 -8.46 -18.04
C VAL A 10 7.27 -8.04 -17.03
N ILE A 11 6.83 -7.67 -15.85
CA ILE A 11 7.76 -7.33 -14.79
C ILE A 11 7.78 -8.45 -13.77
N ASN A 12 8.92 -8.57 -13.11
CA ASN A 12 9.07 -9.53 -12.04
C ASN A 12 8.52 -8.91 -10.77
N ARG A 13 7.50 -9.52 -10.20
CA ARG A 13 6.87 -9.00 -9.00
C ARG A 13 6.98 -10.00 -7.87
N PRO A 14 7.21 -9.53 -6.63
CA PRO A 14 7.23 -10.43 -5.49
C PRO A 14 5.94 -11.22 -5.37
N LYS A 15 6.05 -12.39 -4.80
CA LYS A 15 4.88 -13.25 -4.68
C LYS A 15 3.76 -12.59 -3.89
N ILE A 16 4.10 -11.88 -2.82
CA ILE A 16 3.07 -11.20 -2.01
C ILE A 16 2.31 -10.18 -2.86
N GLN A 17 2.99 -9.52 -3.77
CA GLN A 17 2.35 -8.55 -4.65
C GLN A 17 1.40 -9.24 -5.62
N GLN A 18 1.79 -10.42 -6.11
CA GLN A 18 0.91 -11.20 -6.97
C GLN A 18 -0.31 -11.70 -6.21
N GLU A 19 -0.12 -12.06 -4.95
CA GLU A 19 -1.24 -12.51 -4.12
C GLU A 19 -2.24 -11.39 -3.87
N VAL A 20 -1.75 -10.16 -3.73
CA VAL A 20 -2.64 -9.02 -3.59
C VAL A 20 -3.47 -8.82 -4.85
N GLU A 21 -2.84 -8.98 -6.02
CA GLU A 21 -3.57 -8.86 -7.27
C GLU A 21 -4.71 -9.88 -7.34
N LYS A 22 -4.40 -11.11 -6.97
CA LYS A 22 -5.40 -12.16 -6.98
C LYS A 22 -6.52 -11.88 -5.99
N LEU A 23 -6.18 -11.33 -4.84
CA LEU A 23 -7.18 -10.96 -3.84
C LEU A 23 -8.17 -9.96 -4.41
N TYR A 24 -7.66 -8.93 -5.09
CA TYR A 24 -8.53 -7.92 -5.69
C TYR A 24 -9.41 -8.52 -6.77
N GLU A 25 -8.85 -9.40 -7.60
CA GLU A 25 -9.64 -10.05 -8.63
C GLU A 25 -10.74 -10.91 -8.04
N THR A 26 -10.39 -11.70 -7.04
CA THR A 26 -11.34 -12.62 -6.43
C THR A 26 -12.50 -11.87 -5.79
N ASN A 27 -12.22 -10.73 -5.17
CA ASN A 27 -13.27 -9.97 -4.48
C ASN A 27 -13.95 -8.95 -5.36
N GLY A 28 -13.50 -8.79 -6.59
CA GLY A 28 -14.10 -7.81 -7.49
C GLY A 28 -13.87 -6.39 -7.02
N TRP A 29 -12.77 -6.14 -6.31
CA TRP A 29 -12.47 -4.81 -5.84
C TRP A 29 -11.89 -3.97 -6.98
N HIS A 30 -12.20 -2.68 -6.95
CA HIS A 30 -11.70 -1.79 -8.00
C HIS A 30 -10.20 -1.61 -7.87
N THR A 31 -9.59 -1.27 -9.00
CA THR A 31 -8.15 -1.01 -9.06
C THR A 31 -7.87 0.36 -9.68
N ASP A 32 -8.79 1.30 -9.50
CA ASP A 32 -8.57 2.67 -9.96
C ASP A 32 -7.45 3.27 -9.11
N PRO A 33 -6.34 3.69 -9.72
CA PRO A 33 -5.21 4.15 -8.92
C PRO A 33 -5.52 5.39 -8.10
N THR A 34 -6.36 6.28 -8.59
CA THR A 34 -6.72 7.46 -7.83
C THR A 34 -7.46 7.08 -6.55
N LEU A 35 -8.41 6.15 -6.67
CA LEU A 35 -9.16 5.72 -5.50
C LEU A 35 -8.29 4.92 -4.55
N LEU A 36 -7.33 4.16 -5.07
CA LEU A 36 -6.41 3.45 -4.19
C LEU A 36 -5.57 4.43 -3.38
N LEU A 37 -5.11 5.51 -4.00
CA LEU A 37 -4.35 6.52 -3.26
C LEU A 37 -5.19 7.19 -2.19
N LEU A 38 -6.45 7.49 -2.50
CA LEU A 38 -7.33 8.07 -1.49
C LEU A 38 -7.59 7.09 -0.35
N ALA A 39 -7.77 5.81 -0.69
CA ALA A 39 -7.98 4.81 0.34
C ALA A 39 -6.77 4.68 1.27
N MET A 40 -5.57 4.89 0.72
CA MET A 40 -4.37 4.86 1.57
C MET A 40 -4.41 5.94 2.64
N THR A 41 -4.91 7.12 2.32
CA THR A 41 -4.98 8.17 3.32
C THR A 41 -5.96 7.81 4.42
N GLU A 42 -7.05 7.14 4.07
CA GLU A 42 -8.01 6.69 5.08
C GLU A 42 -7.38 5.63 5.98
N GLU A 43 -6.70 4.66 5.39
CA GLU A 43 -6.10 3.59 6.18
C GLU A 43 -5.00 4.12 7.08
N LEU A 44 -4.22 5.07 6.59
CA LEU A 44 -3.20 5.68 7.42
C LEU A 44 -3.85 6.41 8.60
N GLY A 45 -4.97 7.08 8.35
CA GLY A 45 -5.71 7.73 9.42
C GLY A 45 -6.21 6.75 10.47
N GLU A 46 -6.69 5.60 10.03
CA GLU A 46 -7.17 4.58 10.96
C GLU A 46 -6.01 4.01 11.79
N LEU A 47 -4.87 3.81 11.17
CA LEU A 47 -3.69 3.35 11.88
C LEU A 47 -3.29 4.37 12.96
N ALA A 48 -3.28 5.64 12.58
CA ALA A 48 -2.94 6.69 13.53
C ALA A 48 -3.95 6.75 14.68
N ALA A 49 -5.24 6.59 14.36
CA ALA A 49 -6.27 6.61 15.40
C ALA A 49 -6.10 5.45 16.38
N ARG A 50 -5.75 4.28 15.85
CA ARG A 50 -5.54 3.12 16.74
C ARG A 50 -4.32 3.36 17.61
N TRP A 51 -3.24 3.88 17.04
CA TRP A 51 -2.05 4.19 17.83
C TRP A 51 -2.37 5.16 18.95
N LEU A 52 -3.10 6.24 18.63
CA LEU A 52 -3.44 7.24 19.62
C LEU A 52 -4.32 6.65 20.72
N ALA A 53 -5.22 5.76 20.36
CA ALA A 53 -6.10 5.14 21.34
C ALA A 53 -5.34 4.23 22.30
N GLU A 54 -4.23 3.68 21.87
CA GLU A 54 -3.45 2.74 22.66
C GLU A 54 -2.33 3.40 23.44
N ASN A 55 -2.11 4.69 23.23
CA ASN A 55 -0.98 5.37 23.87
C ASN A 55 -1.50 6.51 24.73
N PRO A 56 -1.57 6.31 26.05
CA PRO A 56 -2.07 7.34 26.96
C PRO A 56 -1.29 8.62 26.82
N GLY A 57 -1.95 9.72 26.98
CA GLY A 57 -1.32 11.01 26.83
C GLY A 57 -1.65 11.70 25.53
N TYR A 58 -2.17 10.96 24.59
CA TYR A 58 -2.62 11.54 23.33
C TYR A 58 -4.12 11.60 23.31
N LYS A 59 -4.64 12.51 22.53
CA LYS A 59 -6.08 12.61 22.40
C LYS A 59 -6.61 11.36 21.74
N LYS A 60 -7.61 10.78 22.36
CA LYS A 60 -8.23 9.59 21.81
C LYS A 60 -9.14 9.93 20.67
N SER A 61 -8.98 9.21 19.60
CA SER A 61 -9.88 9.30 18.47
C SER A 61 -10.39 7.90 18.23
N ILE A 62 -11.46 7.56 18.90
CA ILE A 62 -11.98 6.20 18.84
C ILE A 62 -12.83 6.04 17.60
N LYS A 63 -12.46 5.14 16.78
CA LYS A 63 -13.25 4.72 15.64
C LYS A 63 -13.21 3.22 15.58
N ASP A 64 -13.93 2.68 14.64
CA ASP A 64 -13.89 1.25 14.42
C ASP A 64 -12.59 0.94 13.70
N THR A 65 -11.54 0.79 14.49
CA THR A 65 -10.24 0.43 13.95
C THR A 65 -9.85 -0.93 14.47
N GLY A 66 -9.10 -1.64 13.67
CA GLY A 66 -8.58 -2.92 14.07
C GLY A 66 -7.28 -2.80 14.84
N PRO A 67 -6.72 -3.93 15.25
CA PRO A 67 -5.39 -3.92 15.89
C PRO A 67 -4.34 -3.35 14.95
N ILE A 68 -3.27 -2.83 15.52
CA ILE A 68 -2.22 -2.20 14.72
C ILE A 68 -1.69 -3.10 13.61
N PRO A 69 -1.39 -4.38 13.85
CA PRO A 69 -0.90 -5.22 12.73
C PRO A 69 -1.89 -5.31 11.59
N GLU A 70 -3.18 -5.35 11.88
CA GLU A 70 -4.18 -5.42 10.84
C GLU A 70 -4.25 -4.11 10.07
N GLU A 71 -4.15 -2.99 10.76
CA GLU A 71 -4.18 -1.69 10.08
C GLU A 71 -2.95 -1.50 9.20
N VAL A 72 -1.80 -1.97 9.66
CA VAL A 72 -0.59 -1.94 8.84
C VAL A 72 -0.78 -2.79 7.58
N GLY A 73 -1.35 -3.99 7.77
CA GLY A 73 -1.60 -4.86 6.63
C GLY A 73 -2.54 -4.24 5.62
N ASP A 74 -3.62 -3.61 6.10
CA ASP A 74 -4.58 -2.97 5.21
C ASP A 74 -3.94 -1.87 4.39
N LEU A 75 -3.11 -1.05 5.03
CA LEU A 75 -2.42 0.01 4.33
C LEU A 75 -1.47 -0.54 3.28
N LEU A 76 -0.67 -1.54 3.64
CA LEU A 76 0.30 -2.09 2.70
C LEU A 76 -0.36 -2.84 1.56
N ASN A 77 -1.51 -3.48 1.80
CA ASN A 77 -2.26 -4.09 0.71
C ASN A 77 -2.61 -3.06 -0.35
N LEU A 78 -3.01 -1.87 0.07
CA LEU A 78 -3.34 -0.81 -0.88
C LEU A 78 -2.10 -0.36 -1.65
N VAL A 79 -0.97 -0.24 -0.96
CA VAL A 79 0.26 0.15 -1.62
C VAL A 79 0.63 -0.88 -2.70
N LEU A 80 0.54 -2.16 -2.36
CA LEU A 80 0.88 -3.20 -3.32
C LEU A 80 -0.10 -3.22 -4.49
N ALA A 81 -1.39 -3.02 -4.21
CA ALA A 81 -2.37 -2.95 -5.29
C ALA A 81 -2.08 -1.77 -6.21
N PHE A 82 -1.71 -0.63 -5.63
CA PHE A 82 -1.34 0.52 -6.46
C PHE A 82 -0.14 0.19 -7.35
N CYS A 83 0.88 -0.45 -6.77
CA CYS A 83 2.05 -0.84 -7.55
C CYS A 83 1.65 -1.74 -8.70
N ASN A 84 0.70 -2.64 -8.48
CA ASN A 84 0.24 -3.52 -9.56
C ASN A 84 -0.37 -2.71 -10.70
N THR A 85 -1.10 -1.64 -10.39
CA THR A 85 -1.70 -0.83 -11.44
C THR A 85 -0.66 -0.06 -12.23
N GLN A 86 0.51 0.17 -11.67
CA GLN A 86 1.56 0.97 -12.29
C GLN A 86 2.69 0.13 -12.84
N ASN A 87 2.55 -1.18 -12.83
CA ASN A 87 3.61 -2.10 -13.27
C ASN A 87 4.90 -1.87 -12.50
N LEU A 88 4.79 -1.69 -11.20
CA LEU A 88 5.94 -1.49 -10.35
C LEU A 88 6.16 -2.72 -9.49
N ASN A 89 7.42 -3.03 -9.25
CA ASN A 89 7.82 -4.02 -8.27
C ASN A 89 8.08 -3.25 -6.97
N PHE A 90 7.23 -3.47 -5.96
CA PHE A 90 7.30 -2.64 -4.75
C PHE A 90 8.64 -2.82 -4.04
N GLU A 91 9.18 -4.03 -4.07
CA GLU A 91 10.45 -4.28 -3.39
C GLU A 91 11.58 -3.50 -4.05
N GLU A 92 11.57 -3.45 -5.38
CA GLU A 92 12.59 -2.67 -6.07
C GLU A 92 12.46 -1.18 -5.78
N CYS A 93 11.23 -0.70 -5.67
CA CYS A 93 11.03 0.69 -5.30
C CYS A 93 11.67 0.99 -3.95
N VAL A 94 11.46 0.13 -2.98
CA VAL A 94 12.03 0.32 -1.65
C VAL A 94 13.55 0.20 -1.70
N ARG A 95 14.06 -0.85 -2.37
CA ARG A 95 15.50 -1.05 -2.44
C ARG A 95 16.21 0.12 -3.11
N ASN A 96 15.59 0.66 -4.17
CA ASN A 96 16.21 1.78 -4.88
C ASN A 96 16.28 3.01 -4.01
N THR A 97 15.24 3.27 -3.21
CA THR A 97 15.30 4.43 -2.31
C THR A 97 16.31 4.20 -1.20
N ILE A 98 16.41 2.98 -0.69
CA ILE A 98 17.43 2.68 0.32
C ILE A 98 18.82 2.97 -0.23
N LYS A 99 19.07 2.49 -1.45
CA LYS A 99 20.37 2.70 -2.06
C LYS A 99 20.65 4.18 -2.26
N LYS A 100 19.65 4.91 -2.74
CA LYS A 100 19.82 6.34 -2.97
C LYS A 100 20.11 7.09 -1.68
N ARG A 101 19.35 6.79 -0.64
CA ARG A 101 19.52 7.50 0.64
C ARG A 101 20.82 7.11 1.34
N SER A 102 21.22 5.85 1.19
CA SER A 102 22.48 5.41 1.83
C SER A 102 23.69 6.16 1.28
N LYS A 103 23.64 6.51 -0.01
CA LYS A 103 24.76 7.23 -0.61
C LYS A 103 24.87 8.66 -0.11
N GLN A 104 23.81 9.19 0.46
CA GLN A 104 23.80 10.56 0.94
C GLN A 104 24.28 10.67 2.39
N GLY A 105 24.38 9.54 3.05
CA GLY A 105 24.75 9.50 4.46
C GLY A 105 26.21 9.68 4.75
#